data_d462d55c6185693e5acd9eb7576c55e5
#
_entry.id   d462d55c6185693e5acd9eb7576c55e5
#
_cell.length_a   1.000
_cell.length_b   1.000
_cell.length_c   1.000
_cell.angle_alpha   90.00
_cell.angle_beta   90.00
_cell.angle_gamma   90.00
#
_symmetry.space_group_name_H-M   'P 1'
#
loop_
_entity.id
_entity.type
_entity.pdbx_description
1 polymer ?
#
loop_
_entity_poly.entity_id
_entity_poly.type
_entity_poly.pdbx_seq_one_letter_code
_entity_poly.pdbx_strand_id
1 'polypeptide(L)'
;MRTDGAREGGARNGSAGEGGSRDASAREGGSRDGSAREGGSRDGSAREGGSRDGSAGKGHTHDLRHHGDAEVRDDGSALTDLAVNVRADTPPPWLRERIAASLSGLAAYPDGRAARAVVAARHGLPVERVLLTAGAAEAFVLLARALKVRQPVVVHPQFTEPEAALRDAGHTVDRVLLRAEDGFRLDPAAVPEDADLVVIGNPTNPTSVLHPAEAIAELARPGRVLVVDEAFMDAVPGEREALAGRTDVPGLVVLRSLTKTWGLAGLRIGYVLAAPETIAELERAQPLWPVSTPALAAAEACVSSQALAEAAHAAHRIAADRAHLVAGLREFGVDGLQVVEPAEGPFVLIRLPRAAAVRRRLRDLGFAVRRGDTFPGLDEEWLRVAVRDRGTVNRFLRALDRAVTVGGG
;
A
#
# COMPACT_ATOMS: atom_id res chain seq x y z
N MET A 1 23.13 -61.63 30.07
CA MET A 1 24.25 -62.15 29.25
C MET A 1 24.86 -60.92 28.59
N ARG A 2 25.87 -60.28 29.19
CA ARG A 2 27.34 -60.48 28.96
C ARG A 2 27.66 -60.24 27.48
N THR A 3 28.53 -59.34 27.00
CA THR A 3 29.76 -58.70 27.49
C THR A 3 30.12 -57.59 26.50
N ASP A 4 30.53 -56.42 26.90
CA ASP A 4 31.87 -55.83 27.04
C ASP A 4 32.72 -55.75 25.76
N GLY A 5 33.34 -54.60 25.56
CA GLY A 5 34.47 -54.38 24.69
C GLY A 5 34.81 -52.90 24.44
N ALA A 6 35.44 -52.26 25.42
CA ALA A 6 36.17 -51.00 25.29
C ALA A 6 37.57 -51.16 24.73
N ARG A 7 38.16 -50.12 24.10
CA ARG A 7 39.59 -49.64 24.09
C ARG A 7 39.66 -48.43 23.16
N GLU A 8 39.96 -47.27 23.65
CA GLU A 8 41.18 -46.56 24.07
C GLU A 8 42.27 -46.41 23.00
N GLY A 9 42.74 -45.20 22.89
CA GLY A 9 44.11 -44.76 22.52
C GLY A 9 44.13 -44.01 21.16
N GLY A 10 44.68 -42.82 21.00
CA GLY A 10 45.68 -42.10 21.72
C GLY A 10 45.96 -40.74 21.04
N ALA A 11 46.34 -39.78 21.83
CA ALA A 11 46.81 -38.45 21.48
C ALA A 11 48.25 -38.40 20.93
N ARG A 12 48.58 -37.36 20.14
CA ARG A 12 49.85 -36.62 20.08
C ARG A 12 49.69 -35.40 19.15
N ASN A 13 49.75 -34.23 19.63
CA ASN A 13 50.80 -33.21 19.84
C ASN A 13 51.72 -32.90 18.63
N GLY A 14 51.86 -31.58 18.38
CA GLY A 14 52.95 -30.95 17.66
C GLY A 14 52.48 -29.77 16.83
N SER A 15 52.74 -28.63 17.09
CA SER A 15 53.64 -27.61 17.58
C SER A 15 53.68 -26.42 16.59
N ALA A 16 53.46 -25.29 17.11
CA ALA A 16 53.87 -23.90 16.85
C ALA A 16 54.79 -23.59 15.65
N GLY A 17 54.53 -22.48 15.00
CA GLY A 17 55.43 -21.75 14.12
C GLY A 17 55.02 -20.30 14.02
N GLU A 18 55.73 -19.48 14.76
CA GLU A 18 55.69 -18.02 14.78
C GLU A 18 56.28 -17.42 13.50
N GLY A 19 55.90 -16.18 13.22
CA GLY A 19 56.86 -15.21 12.66
C GLY A 19 56.42 -14.44 11.42
N GLY A 20 56.29 -13.12 11.56
CA GLY A 20 56.60 -12.23 10.48
C GLY A 20 55.71 -11.00 10.32
N SER A 21 55.85 -10.05 11.22
CA SER A 21 55.50 -8.64 10.99
C SER A 21 56.40 -7.99 9.91
N ARG A 22 55.84 -7.19 9.01
CA ARG A 22 56.57 -6.06 8.40
C ARG A 22 55.64 -4.91 8.14
N ASP A 23 55.98 -3.84 8.82
CA ASP A 23 55.57 -2.43 8.63
C ASP A 23 56.06 -1.85 7.29
N ALA A 24 55.50 -0.68 7.02
CA ALA A 24 55.97 0.45 6.22
C ALA A 24 55.14 0.66 4.94
N SER A 25 54.73 1.82 4.56
CA SER A 25 54.94 3.22 4.96
C SER A 25 54.00 4.11 4.16
N ALA A 26 53.61 5.21 4.77
CA ALA A 26 52.90 6.35 4.18
C ALA A 26 53.68 7.01 3.02
N ARG A 27 52.98 7.56 2.05
CA ARG A 27 53.43 8.71 1.27
C ARG A 27 52.28 9.68 1.04
N GLU A 28 52.42 10.84 1.62
CA GLU A 28 51.71 12.08 1.32
C GLU A 28 52.19 12.64 -0.04
N GLY A 29 51.37 13.48 -0.65
CA GLY A 29 51.86 14.48 -1.54
C GLY A 29 51.02 14.83 -2.74
N GLY A 30 50.44 16.06 -2.75
CA GLY A 30 50.30 16.78 -3.98
C GLY A 30 48.97 17.49 -4.24
N SER A 31 48.72 18.60 -3.57
CA SER A 31 47.81 19.67 -4.02
C SER A 31 48.29 20.31 -5.33
N ARG A 32 47.40 20.58 -6.26
CA ARG A 32 47.58 21.65 -7.27
C ARG A 32 46.28 22.37 -7.53
N ASP A 33 46.27 23.64 -7.16
CA ASP A 33 45.43 24.74 -7.63
C ASP A 33 45.51 24.92 -9.15
N GLY A 34 44.45 25.42 -9.75
CA GLY A 34 44.44 25.82 -11.15
C GLY A 34 43.12 26.41 -11.63
N SER A 35 42.86 27.64 -11.18
CA SER A 35 42.38 28.83 -11.92
C SER A 35 41.15 28.77 -12.82
N ALA A 36 40.23 29.67 -12.48
CA ALA A 36 39.12 30.22 -13.24
C ALA A 36 39.48 30.71 -14.67
N ARG A 37 38.57 30.59 -15.59
CA ARG A 37 38.41 31.49 -16.74
C ARG A 37 36.95 31.86 -16.93
N GLU A 38 36.67 33.14 -16.75
CA GLU A 38 35.51 33.87 -17.23
C GLU A 38 35.53 33.99 -18.75
N GLY A 39 34.37 34.13 -19.36
CA GLY A 39 34.30 34.73 -20.66
C GLY A 39 33.11 34.32 -21.52
N GLY A 40 32.16 35.25 -21.74
CA GLY A 40 31.49 35.34 -23.01
C GLY A 40 29.96 35.32 -23.01
N SER A 41 29.34 36.44 -22.67
CA SER A 41 27.97 36.78 -23.07
C SER A 41 27.85 36.86 -24.61
N ARG A 42 26.79 36.30 -25.18
CA ARG A 42 26.26 36.72 -26.49
C ARG A 42 24.75 36.85 -26.42
N ASP A 43 24.29 38.07 -26.57
CA ASP A 43 22.93 38.47 -26.90
C ASP A 43 22.48 37.85 -28.22
N GLY A 44 21.19 37.51 -28.29
CA GLY A 44 20.53 37.00 -29.49
C GLY A 44 19.05 37.14 -29.40
N SER A 45 18.58 38.35 -29.63
CA SER A 45 17.27 38.86 -30.06
C SER A 45 16.06 37.92 -30.11
N ALA A 46 15.02 38.42 -29.49
CA ALA A 46 13.59 38.04 -29.51
C ALA A 46 13.02 37.88 -30.93
N ARG A 47 12.18 36.88 -31.11
CA ARG A 47 11.07 36.92 -32.08
C ARG A 47 9.77 36.61 -31.32
N GLU A 48 8.92 37.61 -31.26
CA GLU A 48 7.52 37.53 -30.84
C GLU A 48 6.77 36.65 -31.83
N GLY A 49 5.93 35.77 -31.32
CA GLY A 49 5.04 34.89 -32.09
C GLY A 49 3.84 34.46 -31.24
N GLY A 50 2.76 35.24 -31.38
CA GLY A 50 1.37 34.81 -31.30
C GLY A 50 0.91 34.06 -30.04
N SER A 51 0.34 34.79 -29.11
CA SER A 51 -0.52 34.27 -28.05
C SER A 51 -1.73 33.54 -28.64
N ARG A 52 -1.88 32.24 -28.31
CA ARG A 52 -3.18 31.57 -28.28
C ARG A 52 -3.55 31.37 -26.83
N ASP A 53 -4.51 32.15 -26.36
CA ASP A 53 -5.20 31.95 -25.09
C ASP A 53 -5.83 30.55 -25.09
N GLY A 54 -5.27 29.69 -24.27
CA GLY A 54 -5.85 28.47 -23.78
C GLY A 54 -5.75 28.54 -22.27
N SER A 55 -6.88 28.80 -21.60
CA SER A 55 -6.99 28.77 -20.13
C SER A 55 -6.67 27.38 -19.63
N ALA A 56 -5.37 27.08 -19.50
CA ALA A 56 -4.89 25.94 -18.73
C ALA A 56 -5.10 26.28 -17.25
N GLY A 57 -6.13 25.70 -16.64
CA GLY A 57 -6.31 25.71 -15.19
C GLY A 57 -5.00 25.35 -14.52
N LYS A 58 -4.63 26.09 -13.47
CA LYS A 58 -3.47 25.79 -12.62
C LYS A 58 -3.59 24.35 -12.15
N GLY A 59 -2.92 23.41 -12.81
CA GLY A 59 -2.89 22.01 -12.43
C GLY A 59 -2.29 21.91 -11.03
N HIS A 60 -3.12 21.59 -10.04
CA HIS A 60 -2.64 21.23 -8.72
C HIS A 60 -1.81 19.95 -8.90
N THR A 61 -0.51 20.05 -8.69
CA THR A 61 0.36 18.86 -8.64
C THR A 61 0.07 18.17 -7.31
N HIS A 62 -0.64 17.03 -7.36
CA HIS A 62 -0.86 16.20 -6.17
C HIS A 62 0.46 15.59 -5.71
N ASP A 63 0.73 15.66 -4.40
CA ASP A 63 1.84 14.93 -3.80
C ASP A 63 1.48 13.44 -3.68
N LEU A 64 1.86 12.67 -4.70
CA LEU A 64 1.56 11.24 -4.79
C LEU A 64 2.28 10.41 -3.71
N ARG A 65 3.29 10.97 -3.04
CA ARG A 65 4.08 10.31 -1.98
C ARG A 65 3.60 10.63 -0.57
N HIS A 66 2.58 11.47 -0.42
CA HIS A 66 2.01 11.76 0.88
C HIS A 66 1.05 10.64 1.32
N HIS A 67 1.34 9.97 2.44
CA HIS A 67 0.54 8.86 2.98
C HIS A 67 0.01 9.14 4.38
N GLY A 68 -0.89 8.27 4.87
CA GLY A 68 -1.58 8.46 6.15
C GLY A 68 -0.67 8.47 7.38
N ASP A 69 0.48 7.83 7.31
CA ASP A 69 1.48 7.80 8.37
C ASP A 69 2.16 9.17 8.60
N ALA A 70 2.24 10.02 7.57
CA ALA A 70 2.68 11.40 7.71
C ALA A 70 1.76 12.23 8.63
N GLU A 71 0.49 11.86 8.75
CA GLU A 71 -0.48 12.54 9.61
C GLU A 71 -0.23 12.29 11.12
N VAL A 72 0.57 11.28 11.47
CA VAL A 72 0.78 10.85 12.88
C VAL A 72 2.24 10.94 13.34
N ARG A 73 3.22 11.21 12.43
CA ARG A 73 4.65 11.09 12.75
C ARG A 73 5.27 12.28 13.46
N ASP A 74 4.80 13.52 13.30
CA ASP A 74 5.68 14.68 13.38
C ASP A 74 5.58 15.58 14.61
N ASP A 75 4.81 15.25 15.68
CA ASP A 75 4.73 16.16 16.82
C ASP A 75 4.85 15.54 18.21
N GLY A 76 5.17 14.25 18.32
CA GLY A 76 5.32 13.56 19.60
C GLY A 76 4.04 13.50 20.44
N SER A 77 2.91 13.98 19.94
CA SER A 77 1.62 13.92 20.62
C SER A 77 0.99 12.54 20.49
N ALA A 78 0.37 12.07 21.57
CA ALA A 78 -0.38 10.81 21.58
C ALA A 78 -1.74 10.99 20.87
N LEU A 79 -1.73 11.06 19.52
CA LEU A 79 -2.94 11.19 18.74
C LEU A 79 -3.69 9.87 18.62
N THR A 80 -5.02 9.92 18.71
CA THR A 80 -5.87 8.82 18.25
C THR A 80 -5.80 8.75 16.72
N ASP A 81 -5.18 7.69 16.20
CA ASP A 81 -4.93 7.52 14.77
C ASP A 81 -6.20 7.06 14.04
N LEU A 82 -6.77 7.98 13.25
CA LEU A 82 -7.84 7.73 12.27
C LEU A 82 -7.35 7.99 10.82
N ALA A 83 -6.04 8.18 10.63
CA ALA A 83 -5.43 8.44 9.33
C ALA A 83 -4.83 7.20 8.68
N VAL A 84 -4.33 6.24 9.46
CA VAL A 84 -3.76 4.98 8.98
C VAL A 84 -4.79 3.85 9.04
N ASN A 85 -5.00 3.16 7.91
CA ASN A 85 -6.01 2.10 7.79
C ASN A 85 -5.42 0.72 8.16
N VAL A 86 -4.83 0.60 9.34
CA VAL A 86 -4.39 -0.67 9.92
C VAL A 86 -5.34 -1.02 11.05
N ARG A 87 -5.77 -2.28 11.14
CA ARG A 87 -6.65 -2.77 12.20
C ARG A 87 -6.01 -2.50 13.57
N ALA A 88 -6.77 -1.94 14.50
CA ALA A 88 -6.33 -1.74 15.88
C ALA A 88 -6.06 -3.09 16.57
N ASP A 89 -5.30 -3.07 17.66
CA ASP A 89 -4.96 -4.25 18.49
C ASP A 89 -4.29 -5.39 17.70
N THR A 90 -3.54 -5.03 16.67
CA THR A 90 -2.77 -5.97 15.86
C THR A 90 -1.27 -5.66 15.89
N PRO A 91 -0.40 -6.67 15.63
CA PRO A 91 -0.72 -8.09 15.42
C PRO A 91 -1.16 -8.78 16.71
N PRO A 92 -2.05 -9.80 16.62
CA PRO A 92 -2.51 -10.55 17.79
C PRO A 92 -1.35 -11.33 18.43
N PRO A 93 -1.44 -11.72 19.73
CA PRO A 93 -0.36 -12.38 20.45
C PRO A 93 0.17 -13.63 19.76
N TRP A 94 -0.72 -14.51 19.29
CA TRP A 94 -0.33 -15.75 18.60
C TRP A 94 0.51 -15.47 17.33
N LEU A 95 0.19 -14.41 16.59
CA LEU A 95 0.93 -14.03 15.38
C LEU A 95 2.29 -13.43 15.73
N ARG A 96 2.36 -12.59 16.78
CA ARG A 96 3.65 -12.07 17.29
C ARG A 96 4.58 -13.18 17.74
N GLU A 97 4.07 -14.18 18.46
CA GLU A 97 4.83 -15.35 18.88
C GLU A 97 5.36 -16.14 17.69
N ARG A 98 4.51 -16.36 16.67
CA ARG A 98 4.92 -17.06 15.45
C ARG A 98 6.04 -16.32 14.70
N ILE A 99 5.91 -14.99 14.57
CA ILE A 99 6.93 -14.14 13.96
C ILE A 99 8.22 -14.17 14.79
N ALA A 100 8.14 -14.02 16.11
CA ALA A 100 9.29 -14.04 17.00
C ALA A 100 10.04 -15.39 16.94
N ALA A 101 9.34 -16.51 16.87
CA ALA A 101 9.94 -17.84 16.74
C ALA A 101 10.79 -17.98 15.46
N SER A 102 10.43 -17.28 14.38
CA SER A 102 11.18 -17.32 13.12
C SER A 102 12.54 -16.63 13.19
N LEU A 103 12.79 -15.79 14.20
CA LEU A 103 14.06 -15.07 14.35
C LEU A 103 15.25 -16.03 14.61
N SER A 104 15.00 -17.21 15.13
CA SER A 104 16.05 -18.24 15.29
C SER A 104 16.63 -18.76 13.97
N GLY A 105 15.90 -18.56 12.85
CA GLY A 105 16.30 -19.00 11.52
C GLY A 105 17.01 -17.93 10.66
N LEU A 106 17.33 -16.75 11.21
CA LEU A 106 17.84 -15.62 10.42
C LEU A 106 19.22 -15.82 9.77
N ALA A 107 19.98 -16.82 10.21
CA ALA A 107 21.28 -17.12 9.60
C ALA A 107 21.18 -17.75 8.20
N ALA A 108 20.01 -18.29 7.83
CA ALA A 108 19.74 -18.83 6.52
C ALA A 108 19.05 -17.81 5.61
N TYR A 109 19.31 -17.88 4.30
CA TYR A 109 18.55 -17.11 3.34
C TYR A 109 17.07 -17.53 3.36
N PRO A 110 16.11 -16.58 3.16
CA PRO A 110 14.69 -16.89 3.20
C PRO A 110 14.27 -17.90 2.12
N ASP A 111 13.42 -18.86 2.49
CA ASP A 111 12.79 -19.79 1.55
C ASP A 111 11.27 -19.56 1.51
N GLY A 112 10.78 -18.95 0.43
CA GLY A 112 9.39 -18.61 0.24
C GLY A 112 8.47 -19.74 -0.25
N ARG A 113 8.99 -20.96 -0.52
CA ARG A 113 8.21 -22.04 -1.15
C ARG A 113 7.01 -22.46 -0.31
N ALA A 114 7.16 -22.61 1.00
CA ALA A 114 6.06 -22.98 1.89
C ALA A 114 4.99 -21.89 1.97
N ALA A 115 5.40 -20.65 2.17
CA ALA A 115 4.47 -19.50 2.20
C ALA A 115 3.72 -19.34 0.87
N ARG A 116 4.40 -19.48 -0.26
CA ARG A 116 3.80 -19.43 -1.60
C ARG A 116 2.75 -20.54 -1.79
N ALA A 117 3.06 -21.77 -1.34
CA ALA A 117 2.14 -22.90 -1.45
C ALA A 117 0.85 -22.71 -0.63
N VAL A 118 0.94 -22.22 0.61
CA VAL A 118 -0.25 -22.01 1.45
C VAL A 118 -1.07 -20.81 0.97
N VAL A 119 -0.45 -19.78 0.42
CA VAL A 119 -1.16 -18.66 -0.23
C VAL A 119 -1.89 -19.14 -1.48
N ALA A 120 -1.26 -19.96 -2.32
CA ALA A 120 -1.89 -20.55 -3.50
C ALA A 120 -3.10 -21.40 -3.09
N ALA A 121 -2.95 -22.25 -2.09
CA ALA A 121 -4.03 -23.09 -1.57
C ALA A 121 -5.22 -22.27 -1.04
N ARG A 122 -4.97 -21.14 -0.34
CA ARG A 122 -6.04 -20.22 0.12
C ARG A 122 -6.96 -19.78 -1.03
N HIS A 123 -6.38 -19.52 -2.20
CA HIS A 123 -7.13 -19.00 -3.36
C HIS A 123 -7.55 -20.09 -4.35
N GLY A 124 -7.25 -21.37 -4.06
CA GLY A 124 -7.52 -22.47 -4.99
C GLY A 124 -6.71 -22.40 -6.28
N LEU A 125 -5.54 -21.76 -6.24
CA LEU A 125 -4.68 -21.51 -7.40
C LEU A 125 -3.44 -22.41 -7.38
N PRO A 126 -2.86 -22.74 -8.55
CA PRO A 126 -1.52 -23.33 -8.63
C PRO A 126 -0.45 -22.34 -8.17
N VAL A 127 0.67 -22.85 -7.64
CA VAL A 127 1.76 -22.03 -7.06
C VAL A 127 2.41 -21.07 -8.07
N GLU A 128 2.37 -21.42 -9.34
CA GLU A 128 2.90 -20.62 -10.45
C GLU A 128 2.13 -19.31 -10.66
N ARG A 129 0.94 -19.18 -10.06
CA ARG A 129 0.11 -17.97 -10.10
C ARG A 129 0.34 -17.02 -8.93
N VAL A 130 1.30 -17.32 -8.05
CA VAL A 130 1.55 -16.54 -6.82
C VAL A 130 2.96 -15.98 -6.82
N LEU A 131 3.11 -14.68 -6.53
CA LEU A 131 4.39 -14.05 -6.22
C LEU A 131 4.30 -13.37 -4.84
N LEU A 132 5.17 -13.76 -3.91
CA LEU A 132 5.30 -13.07 -2.63
C LEU A 132 6.10 -11.78 -2.81
N THR A 133 5.66 -10.70 -2.16
CA THR A 133 6.28 -9.38 -2.30
C THR A 133 6.49 -8.70 -0.95
N ALA A 134 7.45 -7.77 -0.88
CA ALA A 134 7.66 -6.89 0.27
C ALA A 134 6.55 -5.82 0.39
N GLY A 135 5.30 -6.30 0.51
CA GLY A 135 4.08 -5.51 0.48
C GLY A 135 3.64 -5.13 -0.94
N ALA A 136 2.44 -4.56 -1.06
CA ALA A 136 1.89 -4.11 -2.33
C ALA A 136 2.77 -3.03 -3.03
N ALA A 137 3.54 -2.26 -2.26
CA ALA A 137 4.41 -1.23 -2.82
C ALA A 137 5.49 -1.82 -3.74
N GLU A 138 6.10 -2.95 -3.38
CA GLU A 138 7.03 -3.65 -4.27
C GLU A 138 6.31 -4.16 -5.52
N ALA A 139 5.10 -4.70 -5.38
CA ALA A 139 4.33 -5.17 -6.52
C ALA A 139 4.08 -4.06 -7.55
N PHE A 140 3.72 -2.85 -7.13
CA PHE A 140 3.56 -1.71 -8.05
C PHE A 140 4.85 -1.35 -8.78
N VAL A 141 5.98 -1.36 -8.08
CA VAL A 141 7.30 -1.12 -8.69
C VAL A 141 7.65 -2.20 -9.70
N LEU A 142 7.39 -3.47 -9.39
CA LEU A 142 7.65 -4.59 -10.30
C LEU A 142 6.76 -4.50 -11.55
N LEU A 143 5.47 -4.24 -11.39
CA LEU A 143 4.53 -4.05 -12.51
C LEU A 143 5.00 -2.92 -13.44
N ALA A 144 5.38 -1.77 -12.85
CA ALA A 144 5.81 -0.61 -13.61
C ALA A 144 7.12 -0.83 -14.39
N ARG A 145 8.02 -1.69 -13.90
CA ARG A 145 9.35 -1.91 -14.49
C ARG A 145 9.44 -3.16 -15.37
N ALA A 146 8.70 -4.22 -15.05
CA ALA A 146 8.77 -5.49 -15.76
C ALA A 146 7.88 -5.53 -17.00
N LEU A 147 6.71 -4.90 -16.92
CA LEU A 147 5.74 -4.96 -18.00
C LEU A 147 6.00 -3.90 -19.08
N LYS A 148 5.79 -4.28 -20.33
CA LYS A 148 5.92 -3.36 -21.48
C LYS A 148 4.62 -2.60 -21.68
N VAL A 149 4.47 -1.49 -20.95
CA VAL A 149 3.27 -0.65 -20.94
C VAL A 149 3.51 0.63 -21.72
N ARG A 150 2.55 1.06 -22.53
CA ARG A 150 2.61 2.28 -23.35
C ARG A 150 1.55 3.30 -22.97
N GLN A 151 0.35 2.83 -22.60
CA GLN A 151 -0.81 3.66 -22.25
C GLN A 151 -1.42 3.21 -20.94
N PRO A 152 -0.69 3.38 -19.81
CA PRO A 152 -1.19 3.04 -18.49
C PRO A 152 -2.24 4.04 -18.05
N VAL A 153 -3.34 3.50 -17.53
CA VAL A 153 -4.44 4.25 -16.94
C VAL A 153 -4.56 3.92 -15.45
N VAL A 154 -4.73 4.94 -14.62
CA VAL A 154 -5.03 4.77 -13.20
C VAL A 154 -6.38 5.38 -12.90
N VAL A 155 -7.30 4.56 -12.34
CA VAL A 155 -8.65 4.99 -11.97
C VAL A 155 -8.60 5.67 -10.60
N HIS A 156 -8.89 6.98 -10.55
CA HIS A 156 -8.86 7.81 -9.35
C HIS A 156 -10.25 8.29 -8.93
N PRO A 157 -10.44 8.73 -7.64
CA PRO A 157 -9.45 8.78 -6.57
C PRO A 157 -9.14 7.38 -6.02
N GLN A 158 -7.85 7.03 -5.96
CA GLN A 158 -7.38 5.80 -5.32
C GLN A 158 -6.01 5.98 -4.68
N PHE A 159 -5.47 4.91 -4.08
CA PHE A 159 -4.11 4.89 -3.56
C PHE A 159 -3.11 5.33 -4.63
N THR A 160 -2.18 6.21 -4.28
CA THR A 160 -1.38 6.95 -5.27
C THR A 160 -0.08 6.28 -5.68
N GLU A 161 0.38 5.25 -4.93
CA GLU A 161 1.62 4.54 -5.24
C GLU A 161 1.66 3.86 -6.62
N PRO A 162 0.56 3.28 -7.15
CA PRO A 162 0.58 2.75 -8.52
C PRO A 162 0.98 3.79 -9.55
N GLU A 163 0.37 4.98 -9.48
CA GLU A 163 0.72 6.07 -10.39
C GLU A 163 2.14 6.57 -10.16
N ALA A 164 2.57 6.72 -8.88
CA ALA A 164 3.92 7.14 -8.55
C ALA A 164 4.95 6.15 -9.12
N ALA A 165 4.74 4.84 -8.95
CA ALA A 165 5.64 3.81 -9.47
C ALA A 165 5.73 3.81 -11.00
N LEU A 166 4.59 3.99 -11.69
CA LEU A 166 4.56 4.09 -13.16
C LEU A 166 5.32 5.32 -13.64
N ARG A 167 5.10 6.49 -13.03
CA ARG A 167 5.81 7.73 -13.40
C ARG A 167 7.31 7.65 -13.12
N ASP A 168 7.71 7.07 -11.99
CA ASP A 168 9.12 6.85 -11.64
C ASP A 168 9.81 5.85 -12.60
N ALA A 169 9.05 4.94 -13.21
CA ALA A 169 9.55 4.06 -14.26
C ALA A 169 9.58 4.73 -15.65
N GLY A 170 9.16 6.00 -15.77
CA GLY A 170 9.21 6.79 -17.00
C GLY A 170 7.94 6.74 -17.85
N HIS A 171 6.86 6.15 -17.34
CA HIS A 171 5.60 6.12 -18.09
C HIS A 171 4.82 7.44 -17.97
N THR A 172 4.18 7.84 -19.06
CA THR A 172 3.10 8.83 -19.03
C THR A 172 1.83 8.11 -18.60
N VAL A 173 1.19 8.61 -17.53
CA VAL A 173 0.03 7.95 -16.92
C VAL A 173 -1.21 8.81 -17.17
N ASP A 174 -2.24 8.21 -17.77
CA ASP A 174 -3.56 8.80 -17.89
C ASP A 174 -4.42 8.50 -16.69
N ARG A 175 -5.35 9.40 -16.37
CA ARG A 175 -6.24 9.29 -15.22
C ARG A 175 -7.69 9.20 -15.66
N VAL A 176 -8.41 8.21 -15.17
CA VAL A 176 -9.88 8.19 -15.18
C VAL A 176 -10.34 8.67 -13.81
N LEU A 177 -11.07 9.81 -13.78
CA LEU A 177 -11.54 10.41 -12.53
C LEU A 177 -12.99 10.02 -12.28
N LEU A 178 -13.22 9.21 -11.25
CA LEU A 178 -14.56 8.92 -10.73
C LEU A 178 -15.07 10.14 -9.95
N ARG A 179 -16.38 10.40 -10.02
CA ARG A 179 -16.98 11.63 -9.51
C ARG A 179 -17.86 11.37 -8.28
N ALA A 180 -17.91 12.36 -7.41
CA ALA A 180 -18.74 12.29 -6.19
C ALA A 180 -20.24 12.24 -6.51
N GLU A 181 -20.68 12.95 -7.54
CA GLU A 181 -22.08 12.95 -8.00
C GLU A 181 -22.55 11.56 -8.46
N ASP A 182 -21.61 10.73 -8.95
CA ASP A 182 -21.85 9.34 -9.36
C ASP A 182 -21.57 8.34 -8.23
N GLY A 183 -21.30 8.83 -7.00
CA GLY A 183 -20.91 8.01 -5.85
C GLY A 183 -19.57 7.31 -6.02
N PHE A 184 -18.67 7.87 -6.82
CA PHE A 184 -17.36 7.29 -7.18
C PHE A 184 -17.44 5.87 -7.76
N ARG A 185 -18.52 5.55 -8.47
CA ARG A 185 -18.70 4.24 -9.09
C ARG A 185 -17.89 4.12 -10.37
N LEU A 186 -17.34 2.94 -10.59
CA LEU A 186 -16.67 2.62 -11.86
C LEU A 186 -17.71 2.59 -12.99
N ASP A 187 -17.45 3.37 -14.04
CA ASP A 187 -18.03 3.21 -15.35
C ASP A 187 -16.96 2.58 -16.27
N PRO A 188 -17.09 1.30 -16.66
CA PRO A 188 -16.12 0.67 -17.55
C PRO A 188 -15.96 1.38 -18.90
N ALA A 189 -16.99 2.06 -19.39
CA ALA A 189 -16.95 2.79 -20.64
C ALA A 189 -16.09 4.07 -20.58
N ALA A 190 -15.82 4.59 -19.38
CA ALA A 190 -14.94 5.74 -19.18
C ALA A 190 -13.45 5.40 -19.34
N VAL A 191 -13.09 4.11 -19.35
CA VAL A 191 -11.69 3.67 -19.50
C VAL A 191 -11.35 3.58 -20.99
N PRO A 192 -10.29 4.27 -21.47
CA PRO A 192 -9.89 4.23 -22.88
C PRO A 192 -9.69 2.81 -23.42
N GLU A 193 -10.18 2.55 -24.63
CA GLU A 193 -10.11 1.22 -25.24
C GLU A 193 -8.66 0.80 -25.53
N ASP A 194 -7.79 1.75 -25.82
CA ASP A 194 -6.37 1.56 -26.13
C ASP A 194 -5.47 1.49 -24.89
N ALA A 195 -6.01 1.66 -23.69
CA ALA A 195 -5.27 1.44 -22.45
C ALA A 195 -4.73 0.00 -22.38
N ASP A 196 -3.42 -0.17 -22.27
CA ASP A 196 -2.76 -1.48 -22.17
C ASP A 196 -2.45 -1.91 -20.74
N LEU A 197 -2.59 -0.99 -19.78
CA LEU A 197 -2.61 -1.28 -18.34
C LEU A 197 -3.67 -0.42 -17.67
N VAL A 198 -4.50 -1.04 -16.83
CA VAL A 198 -5.50 -0.33 -16.01
C VAL A 198 -5.30 -0.73 -14.55
N VAL A 199 -5.25 0.25 -13.65
CA VAL A 199 -5.13 0.02 -12.21
C VAL A 199 -6.36 0.56 -11.48
N ILE A 200 -6.97 -0.28 -10.64
CA ILE A 200 -8.11 0.09 -9.78
C ILE A 200 -7.99 -0.55 -8.40
N GLY A 201 -8.35 0.19 -7.34
CA GLY A 201 -8.45 -0.36 -5.98
C GLY A 201 -9.85 -0.91 -5.69
N ASN A 202 -9.96 -2.06 -5.01
CA ASN A 202 -11.24 -2.65 -4.64
C ASN A 202 -11.20 -3.39 -3.28
N PRO A 203 -11.87 -2.89 -2.19
CA PRO A 203 -12.51 -1.57 -2.13
C PRO A 203 -11.51 -0.42 -2.27
N THR A 204 -11.96 0.65 -2.90
CA THR A 204 -11.08 1.79 -3.23
C THR A 204 -10.71 2.61 -2.01
N ASN A 205 -9.45 2.93 -1.84
CA ASN A 205 -8.95 3.91 -0.87
C ASN A 205 -8.65 5.24 -1.62
N PRO A 206 -9.33 6.38 -1.34
CA PRO A 206 -9.97 6.72 -0.06
C PRO A 206 -11.49 6.58 -0.03
N THR A 207 -12.17 6.28 -1.13
CA THR A 207 -13.63 6.40 -1.25
C THR A 207 -14.41 5.34 -0.46
N SER A 208 -13.78 4.21 -0.14
CA SER A 208 -14.42 3.03 0.48
C SER A 208 -15.46 2.33 -0.41
N VAL A 209 -15.54 2.71 -1.68
CA VAL A 209 -16.46 2.08 -2.64
C VAL A 209 -15.95 0.68 -3.00
N LEU A 210 -16.85 -0.28 -2.95
CA LEU A 210 -16.65 -1.63 -3.44
C LEU A 210 -17.34 -1.75 -4.81
N HIS A 211 -16.51 -1.86 -5.84
CA HIS A 211 -17.01 -2.05 -7.20
C HIS A 211 -17.41 -3.51 -7.41
N PRO A 212 -18.49 -3.79 -8.17
CA PRO A 212 -18.84 -5.15 -8.56
C PRO A 212 -17.67 -5.81 -9.31
N ALA A 213 -17.38 -7.06 -8.98
CA ALA A 213 -16.32 -7.83 -9.63
C ALA A 213 -16.52 -7.93 -11.14
N GLU A 214 -17.76 -8.07 -11.59
CA GLU A 214 -18.10 -8.15 -13.01
C GLU A 214 -17.84 -6.82 -13.73
N ALA A 215 -18.16 -5.66 -13.11
CA ALA A 215 -17.85 -4.36 -13.71
C ALA A 215 -16.33 -4.14 -13.87
N ILE A 216 -15.53 -4.65 -12.93
CA ILE A 216 -14.07 -4.64 -13.08
C ILE A 216 -13.64 -5.61 -14.19
N ALA A 217 -14.22 -6.80 -14.24
CA ALA A 217 -13.89 -7.80 -15.27
C ALA A 217 -14.23 -7.31 -16.70
N GLU A 218 -15.27 -6.46 -16.86
CA GLU A 218 -15.58 -5.80 -18.13
C GLU A 218 -14.44 -4.94 -18.69
N LEU A 219 -13.50 -4.51 -17.85
CA LEU A 219 -12.29 -3.79 -18.29
C LEU A 219 -11.30 -4.69 -19.03
N ALA A 220 -11.40 -6.02 -18.90
CA ALA A 220 -10.45 -6.94 -19.53
C ALA A 220 -10.53 -6.85 -21.05
N ARG A 221 -9.37 -6.79 -21.70
CA ARG A 221 -9.19 -6.76 -23.17
C ARG A 221 -7.99 -7.62 -23.55
N PRO A 222 -7.93 -8.18 -24.74
CA PRO A 222 -6.72 -8.84 -25.23
C PRO A 222 -5.52 -7.90 -25.19
N GLY A 223 -4.43 -8.34 -24.53
CA GLY A 223 -3.20 -7.57 -24.39
C GLY A 223 -3.21 -6.49 -23.30
N ARG A 224 -4.32 -6.27 -22.62
CA ARG A 224 -4.42 -5.35 -21.47
C ARG A 224 -4.07 -6.08 -20.18
N VAL A 225 -3.25 -5.47 -19.34
CA VAL A 225 -3.04 -5.88 -17.94
C VAL A 225 -4.05 -5.15 -17.07
N LEU A 226 -4.87 -5.89 -16.33
CA LEU A 226 -5.87 -5.35 -15.40
C LEU A 226 -5.40 -5.58 -13.96
N VAL A 227 -4.91 -4.53 -13.31
CA VAL A 227 -4.39 -4.58 -11.94
C VAL A 227 -5.49 -4.17 -10.96
N VAL A 228 -5.83 -5.06 -10.04
CA VAL A 228 -6.82 -4.82 -8.98
C VAL A 228 -6.13 -4.85 -7.63
N ASP A 229 -6.09 -3.70 -6.94
CA ASP A 229 -5.55 -3.60 -5.59
C ASP A 229 -6.62 -3.98 -4.56
N GLU A 230 -6.57 -5.21 -4.08
CA GLU A 230 -7.43 -5.78 -3.05
C GLU A 230 -6.82 -5.70 -1.63
N ALA A 231 -5.96 -4.71 -1.36
CA ALA A 231 -5.29 -4.58 -0.05
C ALA A 231 -6.26 -4.45 1.14
N PHE A 232 -7.53 -4.11 0.91
CA PHE A 232 -8.57 -3.99 1.92
C PHE A 232 -9.70 -5.01 1.79
N MET A 233 -9.60 -5.95 0.86
CA MET A 233 -10.67 -6.92 0.60
C MET A 233 -10.95 -7.82 1.82
N ASP A 234 -9.93 -8.16 2.62
CA ASP A 234 -10.09 -8.91 3.88
C ASP A 234 -11.00 -8.19 4.91
N ALA A 235 -11.28 -6.90 4.75
CA ALA A 235 -12.18 -6.13 5.61
C ALA A 235 -13.64 -6.13 5.12
N VAL A 236 -13.89 -6.73 3.96
CA VAL A 236 -15.23 -6.89 3.38
C VAL A 236 -15.78 -8.25 3.79
N PRO A 237 -16.94 -8.30 4.48
CA PRO A 237 -17.53 -9.57 4.88
C PRO A 237 -17.74 -10.52 3.69
N GLY A 238 -17.17 -11.73 3.80
CA GLY A 238 -17.22 -12.75 2.75
C GLY A 238 -16.40 -12.44 1.50
N GLU A 239 -15.62 -11.36 1.47
CA GLU A 239 -14.81 -10.94 0.30
C GLU A 239 -15.64 -10.98 -1.02
N ARG A 240 -16.90 -10.57 -0.97
CA ARG A 240 -17.95 -10.87 -1.98
C ARG A 240 -17.65 -10.38 -3.40
N GLU A 241 -16.77 -9.38 -3.56
CA GLU A 241 -16.37 -8.84 -4.86
C GLU A 241 -14.86 -9.08 -5.13
N ALA A 242 -14.29 -10.11 -4.50
CA ALA A 242 -12.89 -10.46 -4.72
C ALA A 242 -12.69 -11.12 -6.09
N LEU A 243 -11.64 -10.68 -6.77
CA LEU A 243 -11.19 -11.29 -8.03
C LEU A 243 -10.00 -12.25 -7.82
N ALA A 244 -9.50 -12.37 -6.59
CA ALA A 244 -8.28 -13.12 -6.25
C ALA A 244 -8.26 -14.58 -6.75
N GLY A 245 -9.42 -15.25 -6.84
CA GLY A 245 -9.55 -16.63 -7.36
C GLY A 245 -9.92 -16.74 -8.84
N ARG A 246 -10.15 -15.61 -9.54
CA ARG A 246 -10.61 -15.61 -10.94
C ARG A 246 -9.45 -15.95 -11.88
N THR A 247 -9.63 -16.96 -12.70
CA THR A 247 -8.66 -17.38 -13.73
C THR A 247 -9.20 -17.20 -15.14
N ASP A 248 -10.46 -16.85 -15.26
CA ASP A 248 -11.22 -16.65 -16.48
C ASP A 248 -11.10 -15.21 -17.04
N VAL A 249 -10.61 -14.26 -16.24
CA VAL A 249 -10.42 -12.86 -16.67
C VAL A 249 -9.02 -12.70 -17.27
N PRO A 250 -8.91 -12.42 -18.58
CA PRO A 250 -7.62 -12.29 -19.24
C PRO A 250 -6.85 -11.07 -18.73
N GLY A 251 -5.54 -11.23 -18.53
CA GLY A 251 -4.65 -10.15 -18.08
C GLY A 251 -4.84 -9.70 -16.64
N LEU A 252 -5.67 -10.39 -15.85
CA LEU A 252 -5.93 -10.04 -14.46
C LEU A 252 -4.68 -10.23 -13.59
N VAL A 253 -4.39 -9.20 -12.79
CA VAL A 253 -3.37 -9.17 -11.74
C VAL A 253 -4.02 -8.66 -10.46
N VAL A 254 -4.10 -9.48 -9.43
CA VAL A 254 -4.67 -9.08 -8.13
C VAL A 254 -3.57 -8.91 -7.10
N LEU A 255 -3.59 -7.79 -6.38
CA LEU A 255 -2.66 -7.50 -5.29
C LEU A 255 -3.36 -7.69 -3.95
N ARG A 256 -2.73 -8.41 -3.03
CA ARG A 256 -3.22 -8.61 -1.66
C ARG A 256 -2.18 -8.14 -0.65
N SER A 257 -2.64 -7.59 0.45
CA SER A 257 -1.78 -7.08 1.52
C SER A 257 -2.14 -7.71 2.86
N LEU A 258 -1.19 -8.33 3.53
CA LEU A 258 -1.37 -8.83 4.90
C LEU A 258 -1.16 -7.72 5.94
N THR A 259 -0.72 -6.54 5.50
CA THR A 259 -0.41 -5.38 6.36
C THR A 259 -1.64 -4.87 7.13
N LYS A 260 -2.78 -4.75 6.44
CA LYS A 260 -3.91 -3.97 6.94
C LYS A 260 -4.72 -4.73 7.98
N THR A 261 -5.05 -5.96 7.69
CA THR A 261 -5.84 -6.84 8.56
C THR A 261 -5.03 -7.33 9.77
N TRP A 262 -3.71 -7.54 9.60
CA TRP A 262 -2.87 -8.17 10.61
C TRP A 262 -1.91 -7.24 11.34
N GLY A 263 -1.89 -5.94 11.01
CA GLY A 263 -0.99 -4.99 11.66
C GLY A 263 0.49 -5.18 11.34
N LEU A 264 0.78 -5.61 10.12
CA LEU A 264 2.13 -5.98 9.68
C LEU A 264 2.80 -4.91 8.81
N ALA A 265 2.46 -3.63 9.04
CA ALA A 265 2.98 -2.53 8.22
C ALA A 265 4.52 -2.48 8.22
N GLY A 266 5.14 -2.71 9.37
CA GLY A 266 6.61 -2.74 9.52
C GLY A 266 7.26 -4.01 8.96
N LEU A 267 6.49 -5.09 8.77
CA LEU A 267 7.04 -6.38 8.32
C LEU A 267 7.18 -6.47 6.80
N ARG A 268 6.43 -5.65 6.06
CA ARG A 268 6.42 -5.59 4.60
C ARG A 268 6.09 -6.93 3.95
N ILE A 269 4.82 -7.32 3.94
CA ILE A 269 4.35 -8.57 3.35
C ILE A 269 3.05 -8.40 2.57
N GLY A 270 3.03 -8.90 1.36
CA GLY A 270 1.91 -8.99 0.44
C GLY A 270 2.17 -10.01 -0.64
N TYR A 271 1.28 -10.13 -1.59
CA TYR A 271 1.46 -11.03 -2.71
C TYR A 271 0.66 -10.59 -3.93
N VAL A 272 1.09 -11.08 -5.08
CA VAL A 272 0.48 -10.91 -6.40
C VAL A 272 -0.09 -12.24 -6.85
N LEU A 273 -1.29 -12.21 -7.41
CA LEU A 273 -1.96 -13.33 -8.07
C LEU A 273 -2.17 -12.97 -9.53
N ALA A 274 -1.63 -13.76 -10.46
CA ALA A 274 -1.74 -13.49 -11.90
C ALA A 274 -1.56 -14.77 -12.73
N ALA A 275 -1.62 -14.65 -14.04
CA ALA A 275 -1.25 -15.72 -14.96
C ALA A 275 0.23 -16.10 -14.78
N PRO A 276 0.61 -17.37 -14.96
CA PRO A 276 1.99 -17.85 -14.74
C PRO A 276 3.04 -17.06 -15.54
N GLU A 277 2.71 -16.63 -16.75
CA GLU A 277 3.58 -15.85 -17.62
C GLU A 277 3.88 -14.47 -17.01
N THR A 278 2.85 -13.80 -16.48
CA THR A 278 2.98 -12.51 -15.77
C THR A 278 3.81 -12.68 -14.50
N ILE A 279 3.53 -13.72 -13.69
CA ILE A 279 4.33 -14.02 -12.49
C ILE A 279 5.80 -14.21 -12.84
N ALA A 280 6.11 -14.98 -13.91
CA ALA A 280 7.49 -15.21 -14.34
C ALA A 280 8.19 -13.91 -14.81
N GLU A 281 7.46 -12.97 -15.42
CA GLU A 281 8.00 -11.65 -15.77
C GLU A 281 8.34 -10.82 -14.54
N LEU A 282 7.44 -10.79 -13.55
CA LEU A 282 7.65 -10.08 -12.29
C LEU A 282 8.80 -10.69 -11.47
N GLU A 283 8.89 -12.03 -11.40
CA GLU A 283 9.99 -12.76 -10.71
C GLU A 283 11.36 -12.40 -11.31
N ARG A 284 11.47 -12.27 -12.62
CA ARG A 284 12.75 -11.88 -13.26
C ARG A 284 13.20 -10.47 -12.90
N ALA A 285 12.27 -9.58 -12.57
CA ALA A 285 12.55 -8.20 -12.17
C ALA A 285 12.72 -8.04 -10.66
N GLN A 286 12.30 -9.04 -9.87
CA GLN A 286 12.35 -9.01 -8.42
C GLN A 286 13.78 -9.27 -7.92
N PRO A 287 14.25 -8.54 -6.89
CA PRO A 287 15.52 -8.87 -6.23
C PRO A 287 15.51 -10.29 -5.66
N LEU A 288 16.68 -10.90 -5.53
CA LEU A 288 16.82 -12.19 -4.82
C LEU A 288 16.41 -12.05 -3.35
N TRP A 289 15.70 -13.03 -2.82
CA TRP A 289 15.24 -13.09 -1.43
C TRP A 289 14.46 -11.83 -0.98
N PRO A 290 13.44 -11.40 -1.70
CA PRO A 290 12.78 -10.11 -1.49
C PRO A 290 11.98 -10.04 -0.18
N VAL A 291 11.57 -11.21 0.35
CA VAL A 291 10.73 -11.33 1.54
C VAL A 291 11.51 -11.96 2.67
N SER A 292 11.59 -11.28 3.80
CA SER A 292 12.35 -11.74 4.97
C SER A 292 11.75 -12.99 5.62
N THR A 293 12.56 -13.79 6.31
CA THR A 293 12.10 -14.97 7.07
C THR A 293 10.93 -14.67 8.02
N PRO A 294 10.92 -13.57 8.82
CA PRO A 294 9.76 -13.23 9.63
C PRO A 294 8.50 -12.88 8.83
N ALA A 295 8.67 -12.28 7.66
CA ALA A 295 7.54 -11.94 6.79
C ALA A 295 6.94 -13.21 6.14
N LEU A 296 7.78 -14.19 5.77
CA LEU A 296 7.31 -15.49 5.26
C LEU A 296 6.55 -16.27 6.34
N ALA A 297 7.10 -16.34 7.57
CA ALA A 297 6.43 -16.97 8.70
C ALA A 297 5.06 -16.32 9.00
N ALA A 298 4.96 -14.99 8.86
CA ALA A 298 3.69 -14.28 8.99
C ALA A 298 2.73 -14.61 7.84
N ALA A 299 3.21 -14.71 6.60
CA ALA A 299 2.37 -15.09 5.45
C ALA A 299 1.75 -16.47 5.63
N GLU A 300 2.55 -17.45 6.05
CA GLU A 300 2.06 -18.80 6.37
C GLU A 300 1.00 -18.78 7.48
N ALA A 301 1.26 -18.03 8.55
CA ALA A 301 0.37 -17.96 9.69
C ALA A 301 -0.98 -17.27 9.36
N CYS A 302 -0.94 -16.18 8.58
CA CYS A 302 -2.11 -15.36 8.24
C CYS A 302 -3.11 -16.06 7.30
N VAL A 303 -2.71 -17.13 6.61
CA VAL A 303 -3.60 -17.90 5.74
C VAL A 303 -4.05 -19.24 6.35
N SER A 304 -3.71 -19.50 7.62
CA SER A 304 -4.23 -20.65 8.35
C SER A 304 -5.75 -20.56 8.56
N SER A 305 -6.42 -21.70 8.73
CA SER A 305 -7.87 -21.74 8.97
C SER A 305 -8.30 -20.90 10.18
N GLN A 306 -7.50 -20.91 11.26
CA GLN A 306 -7.71 -20.07 12.44
C GLN A 306 -7.63 -18.58 12.09
N ALA A 307 -6.59 -18.18 11.35
CA ALA A 307 -6.42 -16.80 10.95
C ALA A 307 -7.56 -16.33 10.02
N LEU A 308 -7.95 -17.16 9.05
CA LEU A 308 -9.06 -16.83 8.15
C LEU A 308 -10.38 -16.65 8.90
N ALA A 309 -10.68 -17.49 9.91
CA ALA A 309 -11.84 -17.32 10.76
C ALA A 309 -11.77 -16.02 11.59
N GLU A 310 -10.59 -15.67 12.14
CA GLU A 310 -10.39 -14.39 12.85
C GLU A 310 -10.56 -13.18 11.92
N ALA A 311 -10.03 -13.25 10.70
CA ALA A 311 -10.20 -12.19 9.70
C ALA A 311 -11.68 -11.99 9.32
N ALA A 312 -12.42 -13.08 9.10
CA ALA A 312 -13.86 -13.02 8.82
C ALA A 312 -14.64 -12.36 9.97
N HIS A 313 -14.39 -12.74 11.23
CA HIS A 313 -14.96 -12.06 12.40
C HIS A 313 -14.58 -10.58 12.46
N ALA A 314 -13.33 -10.23 12.16
CA ALA A 314 -12.88 -8.84 12.13
C ALA A 314 -13.60 -8.03 11.05
N ALA A 315 -13.83 -8.60 9.86
CA ALA A 315 -14.59 -7.95 8.79
C ALA A 315 -16.02 -7.61 9.21
N HIS A 316 -16.70 -8.52 9.89
CA HIS A 316 -18.05 -8.25 10.42
C HIS A 316 -18.05 -7.16 11.51
N ARG A 317 -17.05 -7.15 12.41
CA ARG A 317 -16.92 -6.06 13.41
C ARG A 317 -16.65 -4.73 12.74
N ILE A 318 -15.74 -4.68 11.76
CA ILE A 318 -15.44 -3.46 10.99
C ILE A 318 -16.70 -2.94 10.30
N ALA A 319 -17.51 -3.82 9.70
CA ALA A 319 -18.76 -3.43 9.07
C ALA A 319 -19.76 -2.83 10.06
N ALA A 320 -19.89 -3.41 11.26
CA ALA A 320 -20.76 -2.88 12.32
C ALA A 320 -20.27 -1.53 12.88
N ASP A 321 -18.96 -1.38 13.10
CA ASP A 321 -18.35 -0.15 13.58
C ASP A 321 -18.39 0.96 12.51
N ARG A 322 -18.24 0.60 11.23
CA ARG A 322 -18.44 1.52 10.10
C ARG A 322 -19.87 2.02 10.03
N ALA A 323 -20.85 1.13 10.15
CA ALA A 323 -22.26 1.51 10.18
C ALA A 323 -22.56 2.48 11.32
N HIS A 324 -21.96 2.26 12.50
CA HIS A 324 -22.08 3.18 13.66
C HIS A 324 -21.46 4.55 13.37
N LEU A 325 -20.27 4.60 12.75
CA LEU A 325 -19.62 5.86 12.34
C LEU A 325 -20.48 6.62 11.33
N VAL A 326 -20.98 5.92 10.30
CA VAL A 326 -21.82 6.53 9.25
C VAL A 326 -23.12 7.07 9.84
N ALA A 327 -23.78 6.31 10.72
CA ALA A 327 -25.00 6.77 11.41
C ALA A 327 -24.73 8.04 12.23
N GLY A 328 -23.67 8.06 13.04
CA GLY A 328 -23.29 9.23 13.80
C GLY A 328 -22.95 10.45 12.93
N LEU A 329 -22.29 10.26 11.79
CA LEU A 329 -22.00 11.34 10.84
C LEU A 329 -23.27 11.90 10.17
N ARG A 330 -24.27 11.06 9.87
CA ARG A 330 -25.57 11.49 9.31
C ARG A 330 -26.39 12.30 10.32
N GLU A 331 -26.37 11.91 11.60
CA GLU A 331 -27.08 12.61 12.69
C GLU A 331 -26.45 13.95 13.03
N PHE A 332 -25.28 14.25 12.50
CA PHE A 332 -24.42 15.36 12.92
C PHE A 332 -24.97 16.75 12.55
N GLY A 333 -25.97 16.86 11.67
CA GLY A 333 -26.68 18.10 11.35
C GLY A 333 -25.81 19.28 10.89
N VAL A 334 -24.59 19.02 10.41
CA VAL A 334 -23.69 20.05 9.86
C VAL A 334 -24.01 20.29 8.41
N ASP A 335 -24.39 21.53 8.10
CA ASP A 335 -24.66 21.93 6.73
C ASP A 335 -23.45 21.69 5.82
N GLY A 336 -23.68 20.98 4.73
CA GLY A 336 -22.64 20.64 3.74
C GLY A 336 -21.79 19.42 4.09
N LEU A 337 -22.02 18.73 5.23
CA LEU A 337 -21.40 17.42 5.47
C LEU A 337 -22.03 16.37 4.54
N GLN A 338 -21.18 15.70 3.78
CA GLN A 338 -21.55 14.59 2.92
C GLN A 338 -20.72 13.36 3.30
N VAL A 339 -21.35 12.21 3.34
CA VAL A 339 -20.69 10.90 3.55
C VAL A 339 -20.77 10.13 2.25
N VAL A 340 -19.65 9.61 1.78
CA VAL A 340 -19.65 8.73 0.60
C VAL A 340 -20.23 7.36 0.98
N GLU A 341 -21.28 6.96 0.28
CA GLU A 341 -22.02 5.73 0.53
C GLU A 341 -22.43 5.03 -0.76
N PRO A 342 -22.52 3.67 -0.75
CA PRO A 342 -22.16 2.79 0.36
C PRO A 342 -20.64 2.73 0.59
N ALA A 343 -20.22 2.77 1.87
CA ALA A 343 -18.82 2.57 2.26
C ALA A 343 -18.62 1.10 2.68
N GLU A 344 -17.58 0.42 2.15
CA GLU A 344 -17.39 -1.02 2.37
C GLU A 344 -15.99 -1.38 2.91
N GLY A 345 -15.02 -0.48 2.77
CA GLY A 345 -13.69 -0.64 3.36
C GLY A 345 -13.63 -0.28 4.86
N PRO A 346 -12.46 -0.40 5.50
CA PRO A 346 -12.25 -0.07 6.91
C PRO A 346 -12.07 1.43 7.16
N PHE A 347 -12.70 2.28 6.37
CA PHE A 347 -12.67 3.74 6.44
C PHE A 347 -13.90 4.34 5.77
N VAL A 348 -14.14 5.64 6.04
CA VAL A 348 -15.22 6.42 5.45
C VAL A 348 -14.61 7.70 4.87
N LEU A 349 -15.05 8.09 3.66
CA LEU A 349 -14.72 9.36 3.05
C LEU A 349 -15.86 10.35 3.31
N ILE A 350 -15.53 11.53 3.81
CA ILE A 350 -16.48 12.61 4.08
C ILE A 350 -16.04 13.89 3.38
N ARG A 351 -17.01 14.69 2.95
CA ARG A 351 -16.79 16.05 2.49
C ARG A 351 -17.46 17.00 3.46
N LEU A 352 -16.77 18.07 3.84
CA LEU A 352 -17.35 19.12 4.66
C LEU A 352 -16.66 20.47 4.36
N PRO A 353 -17.40 21.59 4.48
CA PRO A 353 -16.83 22.91 4.28
C PRO A 353 -15.66 23.16 5.23
N ARG A 354 -14.59 23.79 4.73
CA ARG A 354 -13.39 24.12 5.52
C ARG A 354 -12.73 22.91 6.19
N ALA A 355 -12.79 21.73 5.57
CA ALA A 355 -12.27 20.50 6.12
C ALA A 355 -10.77 20.59 6.51
N ALA A 356 -9.97 21.35 5.79
CA ALA A 356 -8.58 21.60 6.16
C ALA A 356 -8.43 22.29 7.54
N ALA A 357 -9.32 23.24 7.86
CA ALA A 357 -9.35 23.90 9.17
C ALA A 357 -9.89 22.94 10.25
N VAL A 358 -10.96 22.19 9.95
CA VAL A 358 -11.52 21.18 10.84
C VAL A 358 -10.47 20.11 11.16
N ARG A 359 -9.69 19.64 10.18
CA ARG A 359 -8.61 18.68 10.39
C ARG A 359 -7.55 19.19 11.38
N ARG A 360 -7.14 20.44 11.28
CA ARG A 360 -6.19 21.04 12.24
C ARG A 360 -6.77 21.05 13.66
N ARG A 361 -8.02 21.46 13.83
CA ARG A 361 -8.70 21.46 15.15
C ARG A 361 -8.89 20.04 15.70
N LEU A 362 -9.21 19.06 14.86
CA LEU A 362 -9.27 17.67 15.27
C LEU A 362 -7.93 17.20 15.81
N ARG A 363 -6.81 17.62 15.19
CA ARG A 363 -5.47 17.34 15.68
C ARG A 363 -5.23 17.95 17.06
N ASP A 364 -5.62 19.22 17.28
CA ASP A 364 -5.54 19.90 18.58
C ASP A 364 -6.41 19.18 19.65
N LEU A 365 -7.49 18.51 19.22
CA LEU A 365 -8.36 17.69 20.06
C LEU A 365 -7.89 16.23 20.20
N GLY A 366 -6.71 15.90 19.71
CA GLY A 366 -6.08 14.59 19.86
C GLY A 366 -6.48 13.54 18.81
N PHE A 367 -6.95 13.95 17.63
CA PHE A 367 -7.33 13.04 16.54
C PHE A 367 -6.59 13.36 15.24
N ALA A 368 -5.94 12.36 14.64
CA ALA A 368 -5.37 12.45 13.31
C ALA A 368 -6.32 11.84 12.28
N VAL A 369 -6.73 12.61 11.27
CA VAL A 369 -7.51 12.16 10.12
C VAL A 369 -6.76 12.44 8.81
N ARG A 370 -7.03 11.65 7.77
CA ARG A 370 -6.34 11.75 6.49
C ARG A 370 -6.97 12.84 5.60
N ARG A 371 -6.14 13.79 5.10
CA ARG A 371 -6.55 14.79 4.10
C ARG A 371 -6.85 14.15 2.75
N GLY A 372 -7.83 14.71 2.01
CA GLY A 372 -8.26 14.20 0.70
C GLY A 372 -7.48 14.76 -0.49
N ASP A 373 -7.03 16.00 -0.42
CA ASP A 373 -6.44 16.77 -1.53
C ASP A 373 -5.12 16.20 -2.11
N THR A 374 -4.55 15.17 -1.50
CA THR A 374 -3.42 14.42 -2.05
C THR A 374 -3.84 13.28 -2.98
N PHE A 375 -5.14 12.99 -3.06
CA PHE A 375 -5.69 12.01 -4.00
C PHE A 375 -6.21 12.73 -5.24
N PRO A 376 -5.72 12.40 -6.45
CA PRO A 376 -6.28 12.96 -7.68
C PRO A 376 -7.80 12.79 -7.74
N GLY A 377 -8.50 13.88 -8.11
CA GLY A 377 -9.96 13.90 -8.14
C GLY A 377 -10.64 14.35 -6.84
N LEU A 378 -9.87 14.58 -5.76
CA LEU A 378 -10.36 15.18 -4.51
C LEU A 378 -9.68 16.51 -4.23
N ASP A 379 -10.36 17.36 -3.47
CA ASP A 379 -9.89 18.68 -3.02
C ASP A 379 -9.69 18.73 -1.48
N GLU A 380 -9.44 19.93 -0.95
CA GLU A 380 -9.19 20.15 0.48
C GLU A 380 -10.45 20.04 1.37
N GLU A 381 -11.63 19.88 0.80
CA GLU A 381 -12.87 19.66 1.52
C GLU A 381 -13.10 18.19 1.91
N TRP A 382 -12.24 17.28 1.43
CA TRP A 382 -12.37 15.86 1.69
C TRP A 382 -11.46 15.38 2.84
N LEU A 383 -12.02 14.55 3.72
CA LEU A 383 -11.31 13.84 4.77
C LEU A 383 -11.66 12.35 4.74
N ARG A 384 -10.65 11.49 4.92
CA ARG A 384 -10.87 10.06 5.14
C ARG A 384 -10.66 9.74 6.62
N VAL A 385 -11.63 9.04 7.22
CA VAL A 385 -11.66 8.63 8.62
C VAL A 385 -11.57 7.11 8.69
N ALA A 386 -10.54 6.56 9.34
CA ALA A 386 -10.44 5.12 9.57
C ALA A 386 -11.48 4.65 10.58
N VAL A 387 -12.09 3.49 10.33
CA VAL A 387 -13.03 2.86 11.26
C VAL A 387 -12.29 2.33 12.48
N ARG A 388 -12.83 2.62 13.67
CA ARG A 388 -12.36 2.14 14.97
C ARG A 388 -13.54 1.63 15.79
N ASP A 389 -13.28 1.09 16.97
CA ASP A 389 -14.31 0.67 17.90
C ASP A 389 -15.31 1.81 18.25
N ARG A 390 -16.52 1.43 18.67
CA ARG A 390 -17.60 2.38 18.98
C ARG A 390 -17.21 3.45 20.00
N GLY A 391 -16.39 3.10 21.01
CA GLY A 391 -15.92 4.06 22.03
C GLY A 391 -15.05 5.14 21.40
N THR A 392 -14.13 4.76 20.53
CA THR A 392 -13.27 5.69 19.77
C THR A 392 -14.09 6.52 18.79
N VAL A 393 -15.03 5.90 18.07
CA VAL A 393 -15.95 6.60 17.15
C VAL A 393 -16.75 7.66 17.91
N ASN A 394 -17.32 7.35 19.07
CA ASN A 394 -18.10 8.31 19.86
C ASN A 394 -17.23 9.48 20.38
N ARG A 395 -15.96 9.23 20.74
CA ARG A 395 -15.04 10.32 21.11
C ARG A 395 -14.73 11.20 19.90
N PHE A 396 -14.49 10.60 18.74
CA PHE A 396 -14.23 11.31 17.50
C PHE A 396 -15.42 12.19 17.09
N LEU A 397 -16.65 11.68 17.11
CA LEU A 397 -17.85 12.44 16.76
C LEU A 397 -18.02 13.67 17.67
N ARG A 398 -17.78 13.55 18.99
CA ARG A 398 -17.78 14.71 19.89
C ARG A 398 -16.66 15.72 19.59
N ALA A 399 -15.47 15.23 19.17
CA ALA A 399 -14.37 16.12 18.78
C ALA A 399 -14.67 16.83 17.45
N LEU A 400 -15.29 16.13 16.50
CA LEU A 400 -15.73 16.70 15.23
C LEU A 400 -16.75 17.81 15.45
N ASP A 401 -17.74 17.61 16.34
CA ASP A 401 -18.71 18.62 16.74
C ASP A 401 -18.04 19.93 17.20
N ARG A 402 -17.11 19.82 18.14
CA ARG A 402 -16.34 20.97 18.62
C ARG A 402 -15.50 21.62 17.51
N ALA A 403 -14.87 20.79 16.66
CA ALA A 403 -14.01 21.30 15.62
C ALA A 403 -14.77 22.08 14.53
N VAL A 404 -16.03 21.76 14.30
CA VAL A 404 -16.90 22.46 13.33
C VAL A 404 -17.50 23.70 13.96
N THR A 405 -18.04 23.63 15.19
CA THR A 405 -18.78 24.72 15.87
C THR A 405 -17.91 25.96 16.13
N VAL A 406 -16.65 25.81 16.53
CA VAL A 406 -15.71 26.94 16.80
C VAL A 406 -15.39 27.80 15.57
N GLY A 407 -15.84 27.46 14.38
CA GLY A 407 -15.58 28.19 13.12
C GLY A 407 -16.77 28.97 12.57
N GLY A 408 -17.88 29.07 13.28
CA GLY A 408 -19.11 29.75 12.88
C GLY A 408 -19.31 31.14 13.52
N GLY A 409 -18.26 31.73 14.10
CA GLY A 409 -18.29 33.08 14.65
C GLY A 409 -17.59 34.10 13.75
#